data_a0504ca49eb406bd3dd4cd33e8e42ac1
#
_entry.id   a0504ca49eb406bd3dd4cd33e8e42ac1
#
_cell.length_a   1.000
_cell.length_b   1.000
_cell.length_c   1.000
_cell.angle_alpha   90.00
_cell.angle_beta   90.00
_cell.angle_gamma   90.00
#
_symmetry.space_group_name_H-M   'P 1'
#
loop_
_entity.id
_entity.type
_entity.pdbx_description
1 polymer ?
#
loop_
_entity_poly.entity_id
_entity_poly.type
_entity_poly.pdbx_seq_one_letter_code
_entity_poly.pdbx_strand_id
1 'polypeptide(L)'
;MAQLTEAKALTDRILAGISVENVKETAFFFSKLKRATASPDAESASAYICSKLSEYGIPHEQLWYSGYLSSAVSAKLEIISPEQQEFEVVPCGYTKNVTDLEGELIYDRWCECTRLSVNDNTERFRSFAGKVVLT
;
A
#
# COMPACT_ATOMS: atom_id res chain seq x y z
N MET A 1 -15.56 -18.40 -38.23
CA MET A 1 -14.75 -19.56 -37.80
C MET A 1 -13.24 -19.28 -37.87
N ALA A 2 -12.71 -18.68 -38.93
CA ALA A 2 -11.27 -18.38 -39.06
C ALA A 2 -10.71 -17.48 -37.92
N GLN A 3 -11.38 -16.40 -37.55
CA GLN A 3 -10.96 -15.50 -36.50
C GLN A 3 -10.86 -16.16 -35.09
N LEU A 4 -11.76 -17.11 -34.81
CA LEU A 4 -11.69 -17.87 -33.55
C LEU A 4 -10.49 -18.81 -33.51
N THR A 5 -10.11 -19.37 -34.66
CA THR A 5 -8.96 -20.27 -34.78
C THR A 5 -7.64 -19.49 -34.63
N GLU A 6 -7.55 -18.27 -35.21
CA GLU A 6 -6.39 -17.39 -35.05
C GLU A 6 -6.22 -16.90 -33.62
N ALA A 7 -7.32 -16.48 -32.97
CA ALA A 7 -7.29 -16.06 -31.58
C ALA A 7 -6.82 -17.19 -30.65
N LYS A 8 -7.30 -18.43 -30.89
CA LYS A 8 -6.86 -19.61 -30.14
C LYS A 8 -5.37 -19.90 -30.34
N ALA A 9 -4.91 -19.88 -31.58
CA ALA A 9 -3.49 -20.12 -31.90
C ALA A 9 -2.58 -19.08 -31.28
N LEU A 10 -3.00 -17.80 -31.20
CA LEU A 10 -2.28 -16.74 -30.54
C LEU A 10 -2.23 -17.00 -29.03
N THR A 11 -3.36 -17.34 -28.40
CA THR A 11 -3.44 -17.68 -26.98
C THR A 11 -2.52 -18.84 -26.63
N ASP A 12 -2.56 -19.92 -27.41
CA ASP A 12 -1.72 -21.10 -27.19
C ASP A 12 -0.22 -20.76 -27.29
N ARG A 13 0.18 -19.87 -28.21
CA ARG A 13 1.54 -19.37 -28.34
C ARG A 13 1.97 -18.52 -27.11
N ILE A 14 1.09 -17.65 -26.62
CA ILE A 14 1.37 -16.84 -25.42
C ILE A 14 1.55 -17.75 -24.21
N LEU A 15 0.64 -18.70 -24.02
CA LEU A 15 0.72 -19.65 -22.90
C LEU A 15 1.99 -20.52 -22.94
N ALA A 16 2.38 -20.97 -24.13
CA ALA A 16 3.63 -21.74 -24.30
C ALA A 16 4.89 -20.92 -24.05
N GLY A 17 4.82 -19.60 -24.15
CA GLY A 17 5.93 -18.69 -23.84
C GLY A 17 6.07 -18.33 -22.35
N ILE A 18 5.12 -18.72 -21.49
CA ILE A 18 5.20 -18.44 -20.06
C ILE A 18 6.19 -19.38 -19.38
N SER A 19 7.25 -18.82 -18.81
CA SER A 19 8.20 -19.56 -17.97
C SER A 19 7.78 -19.50 -16.52
N VAL A 20 7.45 -20.65 -15.94
CA VAL A 20 7.13 -20.80 -14.52
C VAL A 20 8.34 -20.45 -13.65
N GLU A 21 9.54 -20.77 -14.12
CA GLU A 21 10.81 -20.45 -13.43
C GLU A 21 10.99 -18.95 -13.31
N ASN A 22 10.80 -18.19 -14.39
CA ASN A 22 10.89 -16.73 -14.38
C ASN A 22 9.85 -16.09 -13.46
N VAL A 23 8.65 -16.65 -13.43
CA VAL A 23 7.59 -16.18 -12.51
C VAL A 23 8.01 -16.42 -11.05
N LYS A 24 8.53 -17.60 -10.72
CA LYS A 24 8.99 -17.92 -9.37
C LYS A 24 10.18 -17.06 -8.95
N GLU A 25 11.16 -16.86 -9.82
CA GLU A 25 12.31 -16.02 -9.57
C GLU A 25 11.88 -14.58 -9.26
N THR A 26 11.00 -14.02 -10.10
CA THR A 26 10.45 -12.68 -9.92
C THR A 26 9.67 -12.56 -8.61
N ALA A 27 8.78 -13.52 -8.32
CA ALA A 27 8.02 -13.53 -7.08
C ALA A 27 8.94 -13.63 -5.85
N PHE A 28 9.97 -14.46 -5.90
CA PHE A 28 10.94 -14.63 -4.83
C PHE A 28 11.78 -13.37 -4.62
N PHE A 29 12.20 -12.70 -5.69
CA PHE A 29 12.89 -11.42 -5.58
C PHE A 29 12.03 -10.39 -4.85
N PHE A 30 10.78 -10.19 -5.31
CA PHE A 30 9.89 -9.21 -4.70
C PHE A 30 9.44 -9.56 -3.28
N SER A 31 9.39 -10.84 -2.92
CA SER A 31 9.00 -11.26 -1.57
C SER A 31 10.00 -10.82 -0.49
N LYS A 32 11.24 -10.52 -0.85
CA LYS A 32 12.30 -10.05 0.07
C LYS A 32 12.28 -8.55 0.31
N LEU A 33 11.51 -7.80 -0.48
CA LEU A 33 11.52 -6.34 -0.46
C LEU A 33 10.34 -5.78 0.32
N LYS A 34 10.61 -4.82 1.22
CA LYS A 34 9.61 -3.98 1.87
C LYS A 34 9.38 -2.71 1.01
N ARG A 35 8.64 -2.83 -0.05
CA ARG A 35 8.46 -1.78 -1.08
C ARG A 35 7.58 -0.60 -0.61
N ALA A 36 7.91 -0.02 0.54
CA ALA A 36 7.29 1.24 0.95
C ALA A 36 7.65 2.34 -0.07
N THR A 37 6.73 3.24 -0.32
CA THR A 37 6.94 4.34 -1.27
C THR A 37 8.20 5.14 -0.90
N ALA A 38 9.02 5.45 -1.90
CA ALA A 38 10.30 6.16 -1.76
C ALA A 38 11.36 5.44 -0.87
N SER A 39 11.19 4.15 -0.64
CA SER A 39 12.22 3.36 0.06
C SER A 39 13.31 2.84 -0.90
N PRO A 40 14.52 2.52 -0.40
CA PRO A 40 15.55 1.87 -1.21
C PRO A 40 15.09 0.54 -1.84
N ASP A 41 14.22 -0.20 -1.16
CA ASP A 41 13.63 -1.43 -1.68
C ASP A 41 12.67 -1.16 -2.85
N ALA A 42 11.92 -0.05 -2.84
CA ALA A 42 11.08 0.35 -3.97
C ALA A 42 11.94 0.73 -5.18
N GLU A 43 13.06 1.40 -4.97
CA GLU A 43 14.05 1.70 -6.01
C GLU A 43 14.65 0.43 -6.60
N SER A 44 15.06 -0.51 -5.75
CA SER A 44 15.58 -1.82 -6.17
C SER A 44 14.55 -2.62 -6.97
N ALA A 45 13.29 -2.57 -6.58
CA ALA A 45 12.19 -3.19 -7.31
C ALA A 45 12.00 -2.59 -8.70
N SER A 46 12.06 -1.26 -8.81
CA SER A 46 11.96 -0.55 -10.09
C SER A 46 13.13 -0.88 -11.01
N ALA A 47 14.36 -0.87 -10.48
CA ALA A 47 15.56 -1.24 -11.22
C ALA A 47 15.50 -2.68 -11.76
N TYR A 48 14.98 -3.63 -10.95
CA TYR A 48 14.76 -5.01 -11.40
C TYR A 48 13.78 -5.08 -12.57
N ILE A 49 12.65 -4.36 -12.49
CA ILE A 49 11.66 -4.31 -13.59
C ILE A 49 12.31 -3.76 -14.87
N CYS A 50 13.02 -2.64 -14.77
CA CYS A 50 13.72 -2.03 -15.91
C CYS A 50 14.74 -3.00 -16.52
N SER A 51 15.50 -3.73 -15.69
CA SER A 51 16.45 -4.74 -16.15
C SER A 51 15.77 -5.86 -16.93
N LYS A 52 14.64 -6.38 -16.43
CA LYS A 52 13.88 -7.43 -17.12
C LYS A 52 13.26 -6.95 -18.42
N LEU A 53 12.74 -5.72 -18.47
CA LEU A 53 12.24 -5.14 -19.71
C LEU A 53 13.33 -4.95 -20.75
N SER A 54 14.54 -4.54 -20.34
CA SER A 54 15.71 -4.47 -21.22
C SER A 54 16.13 -5.84 -21.74
N GLU A 55 16.14 -6.86 -20.87
CA GLU A 55 16.46 -8.25 -21.25
C GLU A 55 15.50 -8.77 -22.31
N TYR A 56 14.22 -8.41 -22.24
CA TYR A 56 13.22 -8.79 -23.21
C TYR A 56 13.16 -7.88 -24.46
N GLY A 57 14.03 -6.86 -24.53
CA GLY A 57 14.05 -5.92 -25.65
C GLY A 57 12.82 -5.00 -25.69
N ILE A 58 12.13 -4.82 -24.57
CA ILE A 58 10.94 -3.98 -24.47
C ILE A 58 11.37 -2.55 -24.19
N PRO A 59 11.06 -1.57 -25.08
CA PRO A 59 11.33 -0.17 -24.79
C PRO A 59 10.60 0.28 -23.53
N HIS A 60 11.31 0.97 -22.64
CA HIS A 60 10.74 1.45 -21.38
C HIS A 60 11.42 2.74 -20.96
N GLU A 61 10.75 3.47 -20.08
CA GLU A 61 11.25 4.69 -19.47
C GLU A 61 10.91 4.65 -17.97
N GLN A 62 11.84 5.09 -17.13
CA GLN A 62 11.63 5.26 -15.71
C GLN A 62 11.43 6.74 -15.40
N LEU A 63 10.24 7.07 -14.90
CA LEU A 63 9.89 8.42 -14.52
C LEU A 63 10.06 8.63 -13.02
N TRP A 64 10.72 9.72 -12.66
CA TRP A 64 10.91 10.16 -11.29
C TRP A 64 10.09 11.40 -11.01
N TYR A 65 9.43 11.42 -9.88
CA TYR A 65 8.69 12.59 -9.41
C TYR A 65 8.87 12.77 -7.91
N SER A 66 8.80 14.01 -7.44
CA SER A 66 8.82 14.35 -6.02
C SER A 66 7.40 14.33 -5.47
N GLY A 67 7.22 13.75 -4.30
CA GLY A 67 5.94 13.68 -3.62
C GLY A 67 6.09 13.97 -2.13
N TYR A 68 5.02 14.45 -1.52
CA TYR A 68 4.93 14.58 -0.07
C TYR A 68 4.43 13.25 0.50
N LEU A 69 5.23 12.65 1.37
CA LEU A 69 4.93 11.36 2.00
C LEU A 69 4.89 11.51 3.51
N SER A 70 3.96 10.82 4.14
CA SER A 70 3.89 10.66 5.58
C SER A 70 4.40 9.28 5.97
N SER A 71 5.36 9.24 6.88
CA SER A 71 5.85 8.01 7.49
C SER A 71 5.54 8.03 8.98
N ALA A 72 4.83 7.01 9.44
CA ALA A 72 4.62 6.79 10.86
C ALA A 72 5.96 6.40 11.52
N VAL A 73 6.37 7.12 12.55
CA VAL A 73 7.60 6.82 13.30
C VAL A 73 7.27 5.96 14.52
N SER A 74 6.41 6.48 15.39
CA SER A 74 5.93 5.77 16.59
C SER A 74 4.69 6.46 17.14
N ALA A 75 3.85 5.71 17.84
CA ALA A 75 2.79 6.27 18.67
C ALA A 75 2.52 5.35 19.85
N LYS A 76 2.04 5.95 20.93
CA LYS A 76 1.55 5.25 22.11
C LYS A 76 0.13 5.67 22.39
N LEU A 77 -0.68 4.74 22.83
CA LEU A 77 -2.03 4.96 23.30
C LEU A 77 -2.10 4.47 24.75
N GLU A 78 -2.53 5.34 25.66
CA GLU A 78 -2.79 4.99 27.05
C GLU A 78 -4.27 5.12 27.36
N ILE A 79 -4.89 4.06 27.84
CA ILE A 79 -6.23 4.10 28.43
C ILE A 79 -6.06 4.46 29.88
N ILE A 80 -6.62 5.60 30.32
CA ILE A 80 -6.49 6.11 31.69
C ILE A 80 -7.69 5.74 32.57
N SER A 81 -8.82 5.37 31.95
CA SER A 81 -10.05 4.97 32.64
C SER A 81 -10.87 4.05 31.74
N PRO A 82 -11.57 3.01 32.26
CA PRO A 82 -11.72 2.63 33.67
C PRO A 82 -10.50 1.92 34.26
N GLU A 83 -9.65 1.30 33.43
CA GLU A 83 -8.43 0.61 33.85
C GLU A 83 -7.25 1.13 33.05
N GLN A 84 -6.16 1.42 33.73
CA GLN A 84 -4.96 1.93 33.07
C GLN A 84 -4.29 0.84 32.24
N GLN A 85 -4.09 1.10 30.94
CA GLN A 85 -3.45 0.19 30.01
C GLN A 85 -2.72 0.95 28.90
N GLU A 86 -1.51 0.53 28.56
CA GLU A 86 -0.68 1.12 27.51
C GLU A 86 -0.59 0.21 26.30
N PHE A 87 -0.62 0.79 25.10
CA PHE A 87 -0.50 0.10 23.82
C PHE A 87 0.48 0.81 22.90
N GLU A 88 1.30 0.02 22.21
CA GLU A 88 1.96 0.50 21.00
C GLU A 88 0.96 0.47 19.85
N VAL A 89 0.83 1.61 19.17
CA VAL A 89 -0.11 1.74 18.05
C VAL A 89 0.60 2.32 16.82
N VAL A 90 0.03 2.06 15.66
CA VAL A 90 0.50 2.64 14.39
C VAL A 90 -0.41 3.82 14.04
N PRO A 91 0.12 5.04 13.97
CA PRO A 91 -0.70 6.19 13.58
C PRO A 91 -1.09 6.10 12.10
N CYS A 92 -2.26 6.61 11.76
CA CYS A 92 -2.67 6.76 10.36
C CYS A 92 -1.72 7.71 9.62
N GLY A 93 -1.56 7.51 8.32
CA GLY A 93 -0.79 8.40 7.47
C GLY A 93 -1.34 9.84 7.51
N TYR A 94 -0.43 10.82 7.44
CA TYR A 94 -0.75 12.25 7.46
C TYR A 94 -1.39 12.76 8.76
N THR A 95 -1.32 11.99 9.83
CA THR A 95 -1.76 12.42 11.16
C THR A 95 -0.85 13.52 11.68
N LYS A 96 -1.43 14.51 12.35
CA LYS A 96 -0.65 15.56 13.01
C LYS A 96 0.18 14.95 14.15
N ASN A 97 1.44 15.38 14.26
CA ASN A 97 2.25 15.06 15.44
C ASN A 97 1.65 15.76 16.66
N VAL A 98 1.33 14.99 17.67
CA VAL A 98 0.78 15.47 18.93
C VAL A 98 1.48 14.77 20.10
N THR A 99 1.57 15.44 21.23
CA THR A 99 1.98 14.90 22.51
C THR A 99 0.89 15.20 23.51
N ASP A 100 0.66 14.28 24.42
CA ASP A 100 -0.27 14.44 25.54
C ASP A 100 -1.70 14.85 25.12
N LEU A 101 -2.15 14.26 24.00
CA LEU A 101 -3.54 14.41 23.54
C LEU A 101 -4.45 13.50 24.37
N GLU A 102 -5.39 14.06 25.10
CA GLU A 102 -6.38 13.34 25.87
C GLU A 102 -7.77 13.51 25.25
N GLY A 103 -8.54 12.43 25.22
CA GLY A 103 -9.90 12.46 24.67
C GLY A 103 -10.62 11.13 24.81
N GLU A 104 -11.90 11.13 24.52
CA GLU A 104 -12.71 9.91 24.46
C GLU A 104 -12.16 8.96 23.37
N LEU A 105 -11.85 7.71 23.75
CA LEU A 105 -11.46 6.66 22.79
C LEU A 105 -12.71 6.03 22.18
N ILE A 106 -12.79 6.03 20.87
CA ILE A 106 -13.85 5.34 20.15
C ILE A 106 -13.25 4.34 19.15
N TYR A 107 -13.95 3.23 18.94
CA TYR A 107 -13.60 2.25 17.92
C TYR A 107 -14.51 2.39 16.72
N ASP A 108 -13.92 2.59 15.54
CA ASP A 108 -14.65 2.63 14.29
C ASP A 108 -14.05 1.69 13.24
N ARG A 109 -14.57 0.47 13.17
CA ARG A 109 -14.15 -0.57 12.21
C ARG A 109 -14.26 -0.18 10.73
N TRP A 110 -15.00 0.89 10.41
CA TRP A 110 -15.24 1.33 9.05
C TRP A 110 -14.35 2.50 8.63
N CYS A 111 -13.56 3.04 9.53
CA CYS A 111 -12.58 4.08 9.24
C CYS A 111 -11.32 3.49 8.57
N GLU A 112 -11.50 2.50 7.68
CA GLU A 112 -10.43 2.09 6.78
C GLU A 112 -10.13 3.25 5.84
N CYS A 113 -8.99 3.90 6.03
CA CYS A 113 -8.53 5.07 5.28
C CYS A 113 -8.49 4.89 3.75
N THR A 114 -8.74 3.69 3.24
CA THR A 114 -8.56 3.32 1.84
C THR A 114 -9.83 3.20 1.02
N ARG A 115 -11.02 3.21 1.63
CA ARG A 115 -12.28 2.88 0.95
C ARG A 115 -13.37 3.94 0.99
N LEU A 116 -13.16 5.05 1.66
CA LEU A 116 -14.20 6.03 1.83
C LEU A 116 -14.08 7.15 0.80
N SER A 117 -15.09 7.26 -0.05
CA SER A 117 -15.32 8.48 -0.82
C SER A 117 -15.45 9.66 0.15
N VAL A 118 -14.65 10.69 -0.05
CA VAL A 118 -14.61 11.88 0.82
C VAL A 118 -16.00 12.52 0.98
N ASN A 119 -16.90 12.31 0.03
CA ASN A 119 -18.23 12.94 0.00
C ASN A 119 -19.25 12.24 0.91
N ASP A 120 -19.13 10.93 1.16
CA ASP A 120 -20.17 10.16 1.86
C ASP A 120 -20.00 10.15 3.39
N ASN A 121 -18.91 10.70 3.92
CA ASN A 121 -18.52 10.53 5.32
C ASN A 121 -18.25 11.84 6.08
N THR A 122 -18.56 12.99 5.51
CA THR A 122 -18.28 14.28 6.15
C THR A 122 -18.99 14.42 7.51
N GLU A 123 -20.23 13.95 7.64
CA GLU A 123 -20.97 14.00 8.92
C GLU A 123 -20.38 13.02 9.93
N ARG A 124 -19.98 11.83 9.49
CA ARG A 124 -19.34 10.83 10.33
C ARG A 124 -18.01 11.34 10.89
N PHE A 125 -17.14 11.92 10.04
CA PHE A 125 -15.88 12.50 10.50
C PHE A 125 -16.08 13.70 11.45
N ARG A 126 -17.16 14.47 11.30
CA ARG A 126 -17.52 15.54 12.24
C ARG A 126 -17.86 14.98 13.62
N SER A 127 -18.44 13.78 13.71
CA SER A 127 -18.75 13.13 14.99
C SER A 127 -17.50 12.67 15.76
N PHE A 128 -16.34 12.60 15.09
CA PHE A 128 -15.05 12.24 15.70
C PHE A 128 -14.28 13.44 16.25
N ALA A 129 -14.79 14.65 16.07
CA ALA A 129 -14.13 15.85 16.54
C ALA A 129 -13.87 15.77 18.07
N GLY A 130 -12.62 15.97 18.48
CA GLY A 130 -12.20 15.89 19.87
C GLY A 130 -12.07 14.47 20.43
N LYS A 131 -12.12 13.44 19.59
CA LYS A 131 -12.01 12.05 20.01
C LYS A 131 -10.74 11.39 19.46
N VAL A 132 -10.29 10.35 20.13
CA VAL A 132 -9.25 9.44 19.64
C VAL A 132 -9.94 8.26 18.97
N VAL A 133 -9.65 8.05 17.68
CA VAL A 133 -10.32 7.01 16.89
C VAL A 133 -9.38 5.84 16.67
N LEU A 134 -9.80 4.65 17.09
CA LEU A 134 -9.14 3.38 16.78
C LEU A 134 -9.87 2.70 15.62
N THR A 135 -9.12 2.17 14.65
CA THR A 135 -9.67 1.53 13.44
C THR A 135 -9.13 0.11 13.26
#